data_88ed94146eed78aa66c575075c4b9da5
#
_entry.id   88ed94146eed78aa66c575075c4b9da5
#
_cell.length_a   1.000
_cell.length_b   1.000
_cell.length_c   1.000
_cell.angle_alpha   90.00
_cell.angle_beta   90.00
_cell.angle_gamma   90.00
#
_symmetry.space_group_name_H-M   'P 1'
#
loop_
_entity.id
_entity.type
_entity.pdbx_description
1 polymer ?
#
loop_
_entity_poly.entity_id
_entity_poly.type
_entity_poly.pdbx_seq_one_letter_code
_entity_poly.pdbx_strand_id
1 'polypeptide(L)'
;VAYEYGAKEPEKLKIKDMTPKQKELLIDSDNFCMLPWMHLHAFPDGRAYPCCFALDKLPVGDVNKQSMEEVFNGPKMKQMRLNMLANKQSRECFKCYDQEKSGFFSLRLSSNKHFGHLVNMVDSTKPDGSADFIIKYWDIRFSNLCNMACRSCGTWFSSNWYEDHKKLTGSPPPHAKIMRAGRSSNDIWDQLLKQFDHVEQFYFAGGEPIIMEEHLRILKELDKRKMYHVRLIYNTNFSKSKFKGTDIFELWNKFDSVSIGASLDAEGPRAELMRKGTVWKETVANRKRMLEVCPQVDFYISSTVGLVNSLHVVDFHRNWVEQGLIKPQDFNFNLLQYPLWQRMDLLPDDYKQKVKEKYEKHMEWLKSQDHLTRASKGYESALDYLFRRDKTDKLELFIQETRKYDKIRNEN
;
A
#
# COMPACT_ATOMS: atom_id res chain seq x y z
N VAL A 1 8.29 4.60 3.52
CA VAL A 1 6.83 4.75 3.44
C VAL A 1 6.32 4.78 4.87
N ALA A 2 6.12 5.98 5.41
CA ALA A 2 5.47 6.13 6.71
C ALA A 2 3.99 5.82 6.53
N TYR A 3 3.55 4.66 6.98
CA TYR A 3 2.14 4.37 7.19
C TYR A 3 1.67 5.14 8.45
N GLU A 4 1.60 6.48 8.37
CA GLU A 4 0.77 7.24 9.28
C GLU A 4 -0.66 7.08 8.77
N TYR A 5 -1.40 6.19 9.39
CA TYR A 5 -2.83 6.02 9.14
C TYR A 5 -3.54 7.30 9.60
N GLY A 6 -4.00 8.08 8.64
CA GLY A 6 -4.63 9.40 8.88
C GLY A 6 -6.10 9.35 9.21
N ALA A 7 -6.61 8.40 9.93
CA ALA A 7 -7.93 8.47 10.53
C ALA A 7 -7.76 8.68 12.04
N LYS A 8 -8.73 9.29 12.70
CA LYS A 8 -8.82 9.39 14.17
C LYS A 8 -8.61 7.99 14.74
N GLU A 9 -7.35 7.66 15.08
CA GLU A 9 -7.05 6.41 15.77
C GLU A 9 -7.69 6.50 17.16
N PRO A 10 -8.56 5.58 17.53
CA PRO A 10 -8.87 5.43 18.94
C PRO A 10 -7.57 5.02 19.62
N GLU A 11 -7.17 5.77 20.62
CA GLU A 11 -6.06 5.41 21.51
C GLU A 11 -6.48 4.20 22.34
N LYS A 12 -6.36 3.00 21.73
CA LYS A 12 -6.91 1.76 22.28
C LYS A 12 -6.11 1.26 23.50
N LEU A 13 -4.83 1.66 23.65
CA LEU A 13 -3.99 1.33 24.80
C LEU A 13 -3.01 2.49 25.09
N LYS A 14 -3.14 3.13 26.26
CA LYS A 14 -2.24 4.22 26.68
C LYS A 14 -1.05 3.65 27.43
N ILE A 15 0.13 4.23 27.23
CA ILE A 15 1.38 3.78 27.91
C ILE A 15 1.21 3.69 29.43
N LYS A 16 0.47 4.63 30.05
CA LYS A 16 0.20 4.64 31.50
C LYS A 16 -0.65 3.46 32.00
N ASP A 17 -1.41 2.85 31.09
CA ASP A 17 -2.33 1.75 31.41
C ASP A 17 -1.70 0.38 31.05
N MET A 18 -0.46 0.35 30.56
CA MET A 18 0.26 -0.88 30.19
C MET A 18 0.80 -1.61 31.42
N THR A 19 0.65 -2.92 31.43
CA THR A 19 1.38 -3.79 32.35
C THR A 19 2.90 -3.76 32.05
N PRO A 20 3.77 -4.15 33.00
CA PRO A 20 5.22 -4.22 32.77
C PRO A 20 5.57 -5.06 31.51
N LYS A 21 4.93 -6.23 31.32
CA LYS A 21 5.15 -7.10 30.17
C LYS A 21 4.71 -6.43 28.83
N GLN A 22 3.58 -5.74 28.84
CA GLN A 22 3.11 -5.01 27.67
C GLN A 22 4.08 -3.88 27.29
N LYS A 23 4.59 -3.16 28.28
CA LYS A 23 5.58 -2.10 28.08
C LYS A 23 6.90 -2.68 27.55
N GLU A 24 7.39 -3.75 28.15
CA GLU A 24 8.59 -4.47 27.67
C GLU A 24 8.48 -4.82 26.18
N LEU A 25 7.35 -5.41 25.75
CA LEU A 25 7.16 -5.84 24.36
C LEU A 25 6.93 -4.66 23.41
N LEU A 26 6.01 -3.75 23.73
CA LEU A 26 5.54 -2.73 22.78
C LEU A 26 6.44 -1.49 22.69
N ILE A 27 7.14 -1.17 23.79
CA ILE A 27 7.93 0.06 23.93
C ILE A 27 9.43 -0.23 24.01
N ASP A 28 9.85 -1.14 24.92
CA ASP A 28 11.26 -1.32 25.26
C ASP A 28 11.96 -2.32 24.31
N SER A 29 11.19 -3.18 23.59
CA SER A 29 11.76 -4.13 22.64
C SER A 29 12.08 -3.50 21.28
N ASP A 30 13.32 -3.66 20.83
CA ASP A 30 13.77 -3.23 19.49
C ASP A 30 13.30 -4.17 18.36
N ASN A 31 12.78 -5.35 18.70
CA ASN A 31 12.52 -6.40 17.70
C ASN A 31 11.09 -6.92 17.69
N PHE A 32 10.28 -6.63 18.70
CA PHE A 32 8.91 -7.08 18.80
C PHE A 32 8.00 -6.37 17.80
N CYS A 33 7.09 -7.13 17.16
CA CYS A 33 6.03 -6.62 16.28
C CYS A 33 4.75 -7.43 16.50
N MET A 34 3.60 -6.75 16.62
CA MET A 34 2.29 -7.42 16.81
C MET A 34 1.86 -8.29 15.64
N LEU A 35 2.25 -7.94 14.41
CA LEU A 35 1.69 -8.57 13.18
C LEU A 35 1.81 -10.10 13.14
N PRO A 36 2.90 -10.77 13.56
CA PRO A 36 2.99 -12.23 13.50
C PRO A 36 1.93 -12.98 14.34
N TRP A 37 1.22 -12.34 15.25
CA TRP A 37 0.18 -12.95 16.06
C TRP A 37 -1.25 -12.73 15.57
N MET A 38 -1.44 -11.84 14.56
CA MET A 38 -2.79 -11.40 14.21
C MET A 38 -2.96 -11.09 12.72
N HIS A 39 -1.95 -11.32 11.91
CA HIS A 39 -1.88 -10.87 10.54
C HIS A 39 -1.13 -11.88 9.65
N LEU A 40 -1.55 -11.94 8.39
CA LEU A 40 -0.84 -12.62 7.32
C LEU A 40 -1.03 -11.81 6.02
N HIS A 41 0.07 -11.63 5.28
CA HIS A 41 0.07 -11.03 3.95
C HIS A 41 0.29 -12.10 2.89
N ALA A 42 -0.45 -12.04 1.79
CA ALA A 42 -0.19 -12.92 0.64
C ALA A 42 -0.35 -12.18 -0.69
N PHE A 43 0.50 -12.53 -1.67
CA PHE A 43 0.41 -12.08 -3.05
C PHE A 43 -0.47 -13.00 -3.91
N PRO A 44 -0.91 -12.54 -5.11
CA PRO A 44 -1.73 -13.35 -6.01
C PRO A 44 -1.04 -14.65 -6.49
N ASP A 45 0.27 -14.73 -6.45
CA ASP A 45 1.06 -15.92 -6.79
C ASP A 45 1.15 -16.95 -5.65
N GLY A 46 0.52 -16.68 -4.51
CA GLY A 46 0.45 -17.54 -3.35
C GLY A 46 1.53 -17.27 -2.30
N ARG A 47 2.61 -16.60 -2.64
CA ARG A 47 3.68 -16.32 -1.67
C ARG A 47 3.13 -15.52 -0.49
N ALA A 48 3.32 -16.05 0.71
CA ALA A 48 2.85 -15.45 1.95
C ALA A 48 4.01 -14.90 2.81
N TYR A 49 3.71 -13.85 3.56
CA TYR A 49 4.68 -13.09 4.35
C TYR A 49 4.08 -12.68 5.70
N PRO A 50 4.90 -12.38 6.72
CA PRO A 50 4.42 -11.87 8.00
C PRO A 50 3.77 -10.49 7.88
N CYS A 51 4.14 -9.71 6.86
CA CYS A 51 3.52 -8.43 6.49
C CYS A 51 3.95 -8.01 5.07
N CYS A 52 3.29 -7.00 4.51
CA CYS A 52 3.57 -6.47 3.17
C CYS A 52 4.95 -5.78 3.04
N PHE A 53 5.63 -5.50 4.14
CA PHE A 53 6.95 -4.85 4.15
C PHE A 53 8.12 -5.83 4.36
N ALA A 54 7.84 -7.11 4.58
CA ALA A 54 8.86 -8.15 4.71
C ALA A 54 9.77 -8.24 3.48
N LEU A 55 10.92 -8.88 3.61
CA LEU A 55 11.82 -9.11 2.48
C LEU A 55 11.20 -10.06 1.45
N ASP A 56 11.05 -9.61 0.22
CA ASP A 56 10.36 -10.31 -0.87
C ASP A 56 10.98 -11.67 -1.23
N LYS A 57 12.27 -11.86 -0.89
CA LYS A 57 13.00 -13.12 -1.11
C LYS A 57 12.79 -14.14 0.00
N LEU A 58 12.08 -13.79 1.07
CA LEU A 58 11.90 -14.60 2.27
C LEU A 58 10.42 -14.87 2.58
N PRO A 59 9.65 -15.54 1.68
CA PRO A 59 8.27 -15.91 2.00
C PRO A 59 8.26 -16.91 3.17
N VAL A 60 7.20 -16.83 3.99
CA VAL A 60 6.98 -17.73 5.14
C VAL A 60 6.14 -18.95 4.79
N GLY A 61 5.48 -18.94 3.63
CA GLY A 61 4.68 -20.03 3.10
C GLY A 61 4.08 -19.72 1.74
N ASP A 62 3.15 -20.56 1.28
CA ASP A 62 2.48 -20.46 -0.02
C ASP A 62 0.99 -20.83 0.15
N VAL A 63 0.10 -19.84 0.11
CA VAL A 63 -1.36 -20.04 0.28
C VAL A 63 -2.01 -20.76 -0.91
N ASN A 64 -1.31 -20.94 -2.02
CA ASN A 64 -1.77 -21.76 -3.13
C ASN A 64 -1.53 -23.27 -2.89
N LYS A 65 -0.73 -23.62 -1.87
CA LYS A 65 -0.40 -25.00 -1.49
C LYS A 65 -0.85 -25.36 -0.09
N GLN A 66 -0.93 -24.39 0.81
CA GLN A 66 -1.20 -24.53 2.23
C GLN A 66 -2.44 -23.73 2.61
N SER A 67 -3.14 -24.13 3.67
CA SER A 67 -4.12 -23.27 4.31
C SER A 67 -3.43 -22.05 4.97
N MET A 68 -4.17 -20.99 5.22
CA MET A 68 -3.63 -19.83 5.92
C MET A 68 -3.17 -20.19 7.34
N GLU A 69 -3.86 -21.11 8.03
CA GLU A 69 -3.48 -21.59 9.35
C GLU A 69 -2.16 -22.36 9.32
N GLU A 70 -1.95 -23.23 8.31
CA GLU A 70 -0.68 -23.94 8.12
C GLU A 70 0.48 -22.97 7.84
N VAL A 71 0.24 -21.91 7.06
CA VAL A 71 1.24 -20.84 6.84
C VAL A 71 1.49 -20.06 8.13
N PHE A 72 0.43 -19.64 8.82
CA PHE A 72 0.49 -18.86 10.06
C PHE A 72 1.24 -19.59 11.17
N ASN A 73 1.10 -20.89 11.27
CA ASN A 73 1.81 -21.74 12.22
C ASN A 73 2.94 -22.58 11.55
N GLY A 74 3.39 -22.13 10.38
CA GLY A 74 4.54 -22.72 9.70
C GLY A 74 5.88 -22.44 10.40
N PRO A 75 6.94 -23.23 10.11
CA PRO A 75 8.21 -23.19 10.83
C PRO A 75 8.82 -21.78 10.93
N LYS A 76 8.78 -21.00 9.86
CA LYS A 76 9.33 -19.63 9.82
C LYS A 76 8.55 -18.66 10.71
N MET A 77 7.22 -18.73 10.72
CA MET A 77 6.39 -17.89 11.58
C MET A 77 6.55 -18.23 13.06
N LYS A 78 6.63 -19.54 13.39
CA LYS A 78 6.95 -19.99 14.75
C LYS A 78 8.30 -19.46 15.22
N GLN A 79 9.35 -19.64 14.42
CA GLN A 79 10.68 -19.13 14.78
C GLN A 79 10.71 -17.61 14.91
N MET A 80 9.98 -16.89 14.06
CA MET A 80 9.87 -15.43 14.14
C MET A 80 9.25 -14.98 15.46
N ARG A 81 8.15 -15.61 15.90
CA ARG A 81 7.54 -15.29 17.22
C ARG A 81 8.51 -15.56 18.36
N LEU A 82 9.18 -16.69 18.35
CA LEU A 82 10.19 -17.01 19.38
C LEU A 82 11.36 -16.01 19.38
N ASN A 83 11.84 -15.59 18.22
CA ASN A 83 12.86 -14.55 18.11
C ASN A 83 12.38 -13.23 18.72
N MET A 84 11.17 -12.78 18.36
CA MET A 84 10.61 -11.53 18.86
C MET A 84 10.39 -11.53 20.37
N LEU A 85 9.92 -12.65 20.94
CA LEU A 85 9.77 -12.80 22.39
C LEU A 85 11.11 -12.84 23.12
N ALA A 86 12.17 -13.29 22.47
CA ALA A 86 13.54 -13.27 22.98
C ALA A 86 14.29 -11.96 22.64
N ASN A 87 13.60 -10.93 22.16
CA ASN A 87 14.16 -9.67 21.66
C ASN A 87 15.29 -9.88 20.62
N LYS A 88 15.13 -10.86 19.71
CA LYS A 88 16.09 -11.16 18.65
C LYS A 88 15.52 -10.77 17.28
N GLN A 89 16.41 -10.34 16.38
CA GLN A 89 16.03 -9.97 15.03
C GLN A 89 15.59 -11.19 14.19
N SER A 90 14.60 -10.98 13.33
CA SER A 90 14.20 -11.91 12.26
C SER A 90 14.57 -11.33 10.90
N ARG A 91 15.18 -12.14 10.04
CA ARG A 91 15.70 -11.68 8.73
C ARG A 91 14.60 -11.08 7.84
N GLU A 92 13.41 -11.61 7.91
CA GLU A 92 12.22 -11.16 7.16
C GLU A 92 11.88 -9.70 7.48
N CYS A 93 12.19 -9.23 8.71
CA CYS A 93 11.86 -7.90 9.23
C CYS A 93 12.98 -6.86 9.02
N PHE A 94 14.05 -7.20 8.30
CA PHE A 94 15.24 -6.36 8.12
C PHE A 94 14.91 -4.92 7.70
N LYS A 95 13.94 -4.72 6.79
CA LYS A 95 13.58 -3.38 6.31
C LYS A 95 13.10 -2.45 7.43
N CYS A 96 12.37 -2.96 8.44
CA CYS A 96 11.95 -2.17 9.59
C CYS A 96 13.14 -1.79 10.48
N TYR A 97 13.99 -2.75 10.79
CA TYR A 97 15.18 -2.50 11.62
C TYR A 97 16.15 -1.50 10.97
N ASP A 98 16.32 -1.59 9.64
CA ASP A 98 17.17 -0.65 8.89
C ASP A 98 16.59 0.76 8.87
N GLN A 99 15.26 0.91 8.70
CA GLN A 99 14.58 2.19 8.82
C GLN A 99 14.77 2.81 10.21
N GLU A 100 14.56 2.02 11.26
CA GLU A 100 14.69 2.49 12.65
C GLU A 100 16.10 2.92 13.00
N LYS A 101 17.13 2.16 12.56
CA LYS A 101 18.54 2.57 12.67
C LYS A 101 18.85 3.90 11.98
N SER A 102 18.12 4.21 10.93
CA SER A 102 18.22 5.47 10.19
C SER A 102 17.33 6.59 10.76
N GLY A 103 16.71 6.38 11.92
CA GLY A 103 15.86 7.36 12.61
C GLY A 103 14.45 7.49 12.03
N PHE A 104 14.00 6.57 11.17
CA PHE A 104 12.67 6.61 10.58
C PHE A 104 11.66 5.76 11.37
N PHE A 105 10.41 6.20 11.37
CA PHE A 105 9.31 5.45 11.95
C PHE A 105 8.90 4.30 11.03
N SER A 106 9.07 3.07 11.49
CA SER A 106 8.86 1.85 10.68
C SER A 106 7.42 1.34 10.72
N LEU A 107 7.10 0.39 9.83
CA LEU A 107 5.83 -0.34 9.89
C LEU A 107 5.69 -1.14 11.19
N ARG A 108 6.77 -1.66 11.76
CA ARG A 108 6.79 -2.35 13.06
C ARG A 108 6.27 -1.43 14.18
N LEU A 109 6.86 -0.26 14.30
CA LEU A 109 6.47 0.74 15.31
C LEU A 109 5.02 1.22 15.11
N SER A 110 4.63 1.47 13.85
CA SER A 110 3.26 1.82 13.51
C SER A 110 2.27 0.70 13.89
N SER A 111 2.62 -0.55 13.59
CA SER A 111 1.77 -1.70 13.93
C SER A 111 1.64 -1.91 15.44
N ASN A 112 2.72 -1.77 16.20
CA ASN A 112 2.69 -1.85 17.65
C ASN A 112 1.82 -0.75 18.26
N LYS A 113 1.94 0.48 17.76
CA LYS A 113 1.08 1.59 18.19
C LYS A 113 -0.40 1.33 17.89
N HIS A 114 -0.71 0.85 16.67
CA HIS A 114 -2.09 0.66 16.23
C HIS A 114 -2.76 -0.58 16.86
N PHE A 115 -2.03 -1.68 16.95
CA PHE A 115 -2.55 -2.98 17.42
C PHE A 115 -2.08 -3.37 18.82
N GLY A 116 -1.41 -2.48 19.55
CA GLY A 116 -0.90 -2.77 20.90
C GLY A 116 -1.97 -3.22 21.90
N HIS A 117 -3.23 -2.81 21.71
CA HIS A 117 -4.36 -3.27 22.51
C HIS A 117 -4.61 -4.79 22.40
N LEU A 118 -4.08 -5.45 21.38
CA LEU A 118 -4.17 -6.89 21.14
C LEU A 118 -2.96 -7.67 21.72
N VAL A 119 -2.05 -7.02 22.43
CA VAL A 119 -0.77 -7.63 22.86
C VAL A 119 -0.97 -8.92 23.69
N ASN A 120 -2.10 -9.08 24.37
CA ASN A 120 -2.42 -10.31 25.11
C ASN A 120 -2.57 -11.56 24.19
N MET A 121 -2.74 -11.39 22.86
CA MET A 121 -2.70 -12.53 21.93
C MET A 121 -1.35 -13.26 21.96
N VAL A 122 -0.31 -12.59 22.40
CA VAL A 122 1.05 -13.16 22.58
C VAL A 122 1.03 -14.30 23.63
N ASP A 123 0.12 -14.26 24.59
CA ASP A 123 0.03 -15.25 25.67
C ASP A 123 -0.43 -16.64 25.18
N SER A 124 -1.02 -16.73 23.96
CA SER A 124 -1.35 -18.00 23.31
C SER A 124 -0.13 -18.74 22.72
N THR A 125 1.08 -18.11 22.76
CA THR A 125 2.28 -18.67 22.13
C THR A 125 2.77 -19.89 22.90
N LYS A 126 2.79 -21.05 22.21
CA LYS A 126 3.29 -22.31 22.75
C LYS A 126 4.84 -22.37 22.73
N PRO A 127 5.44 -23.31 23.47
CA PRO A 127 6.91 -23.46 23.47
C PRO A 127 7.55 -23.66 22.11
N ASP A 128 6.82 -24.19 21.14
CA ASP A 128 7.28 -24.38 19.75
C ASP A 128 7.09 -23.13 18.87
N GLY A 129 6.53 -22.04 19.42
CA GLY A 129 6.24 -20.79 18.71
C GLY A 129 4.91 -20.77 17.94
N SER A 130 4.10 -21.84 18.01
CA SER A 130 2.73 -21.79 17.47
C SER A 130 1.84 -20.89 18.35
N ALA A 131 0.82 -20.29 17.74
CA ALA A 131 -0.14 -19.41 18.40
C ALA A 131 -1.55 -19.69 17.85
N ASP A 132 -2.56 -19.20 18.55
CA ASP A 132 -3.94 -19.32 18.09
C ASP A 132 -4.10 -18.60 16.74
N PHE A 133 -4.74 -19.31 15.80
CA PHE A 133 -4.98 -18.76 14.46
C PHE A 133 -6.20 -17.83 14.49
N ILE A 134 -5.95 -16.55 14.80
CA ILE A 134 -6.96 -15.49 14.81
C ILE A 134 -6.42 -14.31 14.00
N ILE A 135 -7.05 -14.03 12.85
CA ILE A 135 -6.65 -12.94 11.97
C ILE A 135 -7.53 -11.71 12.24
N LYS A 136 -6.92 -10.68 12.81
CA LYS A 136 -7.53 -9.37 13.09
C LYS A 136 -7.37 -8.38 11.94
N TYR A 137 -6.26 -8.48 11.23
CA TYR A 137 -5.91 -7.60 10.11
C TYR A 137 -5.66 -8.43 8.84
N TRP A 138 -6.52 -8.25 7.85
CA TRP A 138 -6.48 -8.94 6.56
C TRP A 138 -5.82 -8.07 5.48
N ASP A 139 -4.74 -8.55 4.89
CA ASP A 139 -4.02 -7.94 3.77
C ASP A 139 -3.67 -9.02 2.73
N ILE A 140 -4.69 -9.61 2.12
CA ILE A 140 -4.53 -10.59 1.05
C ILE A 140 -4.73 -9.90 -0.29
N ARG A 141 -3.72 -10.00 -1.16
CA ARG A 141 -3.80 -9.54 -2.54
C ARG A 141 -4.48 -10.63 -3.37
N PHE A 142 -5.80 -10.63 -3.40
CA PHE A 142 -6.61 -11.71 -3.97
C PHE A 142 -6.26 -12.02 -5.43
N SER A 143 -5.94 -10.98 -6.23
CA SER A 143 -5.66 -11.13 -7.66
C SER A 143 -4.77 -10.00 -8.18
N ASN A 144 -4.12 -10.25 -9.33
CA ASN A 144 -3.52 -9.21 -10.15
C ASN A 144 -4.50 -8.57 -11.15
N LEU A 145 -5.81 -8.85 -11.03
CA LEU A 145 -6.83 -8.25 -11.89
C LEU A 145 -6.80 -6.73 -11.75
N CYS A 146 -6.54 -6.04 -12.85
CA CYS A 146 -6.47 -4.58 -12.90
C CYS A 146 -6.96 -4.08 -14.27
N ASN A 147 -7.61 -2.94 -14.28
CA ASN A 147 -8.08 -2.28 -15.50
C ASN A 147 -7.09 -1.26 -16.09
N MET A 148 -5.89 -1.14 -15.48
CA MET A 148 -4.83 -0.23 -15.93
C MET A 148 -3.53 -0.97 -16.26
N ALA A 149 -2.71 -0.38 -17.16
CA ALA A 149 -1.35 -0.82 -17.46
C ALA A 149 -0.36 0.34 -17.21
N CYS A 150 -0.22 0.76 -15.93
CA CYS A 150 0.65 1.86 -15.52
C CYS A 150 2.10 1.62 -15.95
N ARG A 151 2.82 2.66 -16.43
CA ARG A 151 4.21 2.53 -16.92
C ARG A 151 5.20 2.08 -15.86
N SER A 152 4.91 2.35 -14.58
CA SER A 152 5.72 1.92 -13.42
C SER A 152 5.32 0.55 -12.85
N CYS A 153 4.35 -0.14 -13.47
CA CYS A 153 3.84 -1.43 -13.01
C CYS A 153 4.36 -2.60 -13.88
N GLY A 154 3.82 -3.79 -13.69
CA GLY A 154 4.16 -4.99 -14.46
C GLY A 154 3.12 -6.09 -14.31
N THR A 155 3.39 -7.22 -14.96
CA THR A 155 2.45 -8.35 -15.07
C THR A 155 2.08 -9.01 -13.73
N TRP A 156 2.95 -8.91 -12.73
CA TRP A 156 2.71 -9.46 -11.39
C TRP A 156 1.59 -8.74 -10.62
N PHE A 157 1.38 -7.45 -10.92
CA PHE A 157 0.41 -6.60 -10.22
C PHE A 157 -0.70 -6.06 -11.13
N SER A 158 -0.61 -6.30 -12.45
CA SER A 158 -1.68 -5.92 -13.38
C SER A 158 -1.83 -6.92 -14.52
N SER A 159 -3.02 -7.49 -14.61
CA SER A 159 -3.39 -8.39 -15.71
C SER A 159 -3.42 -7.67 -17.09
N ASN A 160 -3.61 -6.35 -17.12
CA ASN A 160 -3.58 -5.57 -18.38
C ASN A 160 -2.16 -5.41 -18.96
N TRP A 161 -1.12 -5.65 -18.15
CA TRP A 161 0.25 -5.68 -18.62
C TRP A 161 0.59 -6.92 -19.47
N TYR A 162 -0.25 -7.96 -19.45
CA TYR A 162 0.07 -9.25 -20.08
C TYR A 162 0.33 -9.14 -21.58
N GLU A 163 -0.51 -8.40 -22.30
CA GLU A 163 -0.36 -8.23 -23.75
C GLU A 163 0.78 -7.26 -24.10
N ASP A 164 0.97 -6.19 -23.31
CA ASP A 164 2.10 -5.29 -23.50
C ASP A 164 3.44 -6.03 -23.25
N HIS A 165 3.50 -6.91 -22.27
CA HIS A 165 4.69 -7.76 -22.03
C HIS A 165 4.99 -8.65 -23.24
N LYS A 166 4.00 -9.31 -23.81
CA LYS A 166 4.19 -10.15 -25.01
C LYS A 166 4.73 -9.33 -26.20
N LYS A 167 4.21 -8.12 -26.40
CA LYS A 167 4.70 -7.23 -27.46
C LYS A 167 6.12 -6.76 -27.22
N LEU A 168 6.50 -6.50 -25.98
CA LEU A 168 7.85 -6.03 -25.61
C LEU A 168 8.91 -7.12 -25.68
N THR A 169 8.57 -8.33 -25.24
CA THR A 169 9.54 -9.43 -25.06
C THR A 169 9.46 -10.51 -26.13
N GLY A 170 8.39 -10.52 -26.94
CA GLY A 170 8.11 -11.59 -27.92
C GLY A 170 7.56 -12.88 -27.29
N SER A 171 7.39 -12.95 -25.98
CA SER A 171 6.90 -14.14 -25.27
C SER A 171 5.94 -13.78 -24.14
N PRO A 172 5.01 -14.71 -23.75
CA PRO A 172 4.14 -14.46 -22.60
C PRO A 172 4.92 -14.42 -21.30
N PRO A 173 4.39 -13.74 -20.26
CA PRO A 173 4.92 -13.83 -18.90
C PRO A 173 4.95 -15.29 -18.39
N PRO A 174 5.83 -15.63 -17.42
CA PRO A 174 5.96 -16.99 -16.90
C PRO A 174 4.81 -17.40 -15.96
N HIS A 175 3.69 -16.70 -15.98
CA HIS A 175 2.51 -16.95 -15.16
C HIS A 175 1.23 -16.68 -15.96
N ALA A 176 0.09 -17.14 -15.46
CA ALA A 176 -1.22 -16.87 -16.07
C ALA A 176 -1.54 -15.38 -16.11
N LYS A 177 -2.31 -14.94 -17.11
CA LYS A 177 -2.75 -13.53 -17.24
C LYS A 177 -3.42 -13.03 -15.96
N ILE A 178 -4.31 -13.84 -15.39
CA ILE A 178 -4.96 -13.56 -14.10
C ILE A 178 -4.46 -14.60 -13.11
N MET A 179 -3.76 -14.14 -12.08
CA MET A 179 -3.36 -14.92 -10.91
C MET A 179 -4.36 -14.70 -9.78
N ARG A 180 -4.57 -15.71 -8.96
CA ARG A 180 -5.42 -15.63 -7.76
C ARG A 180 -4.74 -16.33 -6.60
N ALA A 181 -4.77 -15.70 -5.42
CA ALA A 181 -4.32 -16.32 -4.18
C ALA A 181 -5.33 -17.39 -3.73
N GLY A 182 -4.82 -18.52 -3.21
CA GLY A 182 -5.61 -19.63 -2.70
C GLY A 182 -5.56 -20.86 -3.60
N ARG A 183 -5.83 -22.01 -3.01
CA ARG A 183 -5.82 -23.35 -3.67
C ARG A 183 -6.98 -23.54 -4.66
N SER A 184 -8.04 -22.72 -4.50
CA SER A 184 -9.20 -22.65 -5.39
C SER A 184 -9.81 -21.25 -5.36
N SER A 185 -10.78 -20.99 -6.22
CA SER A 185 -11.45 -19.68 -6.31
C SER A 185 -12.16 -19.24 -5.03
N ASN A 186 -12.57 -20.18 -4.17
CA ASN A 186 -13.26 -19.89 -2.91
C ASN A 186 -12.39 -20.15 -1.67
N ASP A 187 -11.20 -20.73 -1.81
CA ASP A 187 -10.40 -21.19 -0.68
C ASP A 187 -10.13 -20.08 0.37
N ILE A 188 -9.63 -18.93 -0.08
CA ILE A 188 -9.38 -17.79 0.83
C ILE A 188 -10.69 -17.27 1.43
N TRP A 189 -11.77 -17.23 0.64
CA TRP A 189 -13.07 -16.80 1.12
C TRP A 189 -13.62 -17.71 2.23
N ASP A 190 -13.54 -19.03 2.05
CA ASP A 190 -14.03 -19.99 3.03
C ASP A 190 -13.22 -19.95 4.34
N GLN A 191 -11.92 -19.70 4.24
CA GLN A 191 -11.05 -19.49 5.40
C GLN A 191 -11.36 -18.14 6.09
N LEU A 192 -11.58 -17.07 5.32
CA LEU A 192 -11.96 -15.76 5.85
C LEU A 192 -13.29 -15.83 6.60
N LEU A 193 -14.31 -16.52 6.06
CA LEU A 193 -15.61 -16.62 6.71
C LEU A 193 -15.53 -17.22 8.12
N LYS A 194 -14.62 -18.16 8.38
CA LYS A 194 -14.38 -18.74 9.70
C LYS A 194 -13.76 -17.76 10.70
N GLN A 195 -13.10 -16.72 10.19
CA GLN A 195 -12.42 -15.70 10.98
C GLN A 195 -13.16 -14.36 11.02
N PHE A 196 -14.30 -14.26 10.31
CA PHE A 196 -14.94 -12.99 9.97
C PHE A 196 -15.29 -12.16 11.21
N ASP A 197 -15.81 -12.79 12.26
CA ASP A 197 -16.22 -12.11 13.50
C ASP A 197 -15.04 -11.58 14.33
N HIS A 198 -13.81 -12.00 14.00
CA HIS A 198 -12.59 -11.54 14.67
C HIS A 198 -11.96 -10.34 13.99
N VAL A 199 -12.39 -9.97 12.77
CA VAL A 199 -11.70 -8.97 11.95
C VAL A 199 -11.91 -7.57 12.51
N GLU A 200 -10.80 -6.84 12.64
CA GLU A 200 -10.79 -5.41 13.00
C GLU A 200 -10.41 -4.51 11.83
N GLN A 201 -9.68 -5.06 10.84
CA GLN A 201 -9.19 -4.27 9.71
C GLN A 201 -9.05 -5.10 8.43
N PHE A 202 -9.48 -4.50 7.30
CA PHE A 202 -9.12 -4.94 5.95
C PHE A 202 -8.24 -3.92 5.27
N TYR A 203 -7.21 -4.39 4.57
CA TYR A 203 -6.43 -3.59 3.63
C TYR A 203 -6.57 -4.16 2.22
N PHE A 204 -7.19 -3.39 1.36
CA PHE A 204 -7.45 -3.74 -0.02
C PHE A 204 -6.44 -3.08 -0.95
N ALA A 205 -5.64 -3.89 -1.60
CA ALA A 205 -4.70 -3.49 -2.65
C ALA A 205 -4.37 -4.71 -3.53
N GLY A 206 -3.40 -4.57 -4.44
CA GLY A 206 -3.04 -5.63 -5.38
C GLY A 206 -3.21 -5.13 -6.80
N GLY A 207 -4.01 -5.76 -7.67
CA GLY A 207 -4.42 -5.21 -8.95
C GLY A 207 -5.28 -3.94 -8.77
N GLU A 208 -6.58 -4.05 -8.99
CA GLU A 208 -7.52 -2.98 -8.61
C GLU A 208 -8.63 -3.59 -7.73
N PRO A 209 -8.65 -3.29 -6.42
CA PRO A 209 -9.60 -3.93 -5.50
C PRO A 209 -11.07 -3.67 -5.86
N ILE A 210 -11.43 -2.47 -6.32
CA ILE A 210 -12.83 -2.11 -6.57
C ILE A 210 -13.48 -2.99 -7.65
N ILE A 211 -12.71 -3.54 -8.58
CA ILE A 211 -13.22 -4.45 -9.63
C ILE A 211 -13.06 -5.93 -9.31
N MET A 212 -12.71 -6.30 -8.07
CA MET A 212 -12.58 -7.69 -7.63
C MET A 212 -13.87 -8.20 -6.97
N GLU A 213 -14.24 -9.43 -7.28
CA GLU A 213 -15.42 -10.06 -6.65
C GLU A 213 -15.21 -10.31 -5.16
N GLU A 214 -14.01 -10.70 -4.78
CA GLU A 214 -13.63 -10.96 -3.39
C GLU A 214 -13.84 -9.71 -2.53
N HIS A 215 -13.43 -8.54 -3.04
CA HIS A 215 -13.66 -7.26 -2.38
C HIS A 215 -15.15 -6.97 -2.18
N LEU A 216 -15.95 -7.11 -3.25
CA LEU A 216 -17.40 -6.87 -3.17
C LEU A 216 -18.09 -7.85 -2.22
N ARG A 217 -17.68 -9.13 -2.22
CA ARG A 217 -18.20 -10.15 -1.29
C ARG A 217 -17.92 -9.77 0.16
N ILE A 218 -16.69 -9.31 0.46
CA ILE A 218 -16.30 -8.86 1.81
C ILE A 218 -17.17 -7.67 2.25
N LEU A 219 -17.31 -6.64 1.41
CA LEU A 219 -18.14 -5.47 1.76
C LEU A 219 -19.61 -5.86 2.01
N LYS A 220 -20.17 -6.72 1.17
CA LYS A 220 -21.54 -7.20 1.35
C LYS A 220 -21.73 -8.04 2.62
N GLU A 221 -20.73 -8.86 2.99
CA GLU A 221 -20.80 -9.66 4.22
C GLU A 221 -20.66 -8.77 5.46
N LEU A 222 -19.79 -7.76 5.43
CA LEU A 222 -19.68 -6.74 6.48
C LEU A 222 -21.00 -5.97 6.65
N ASP A 223 -21.61 -5.54 5.56
CA ASP A 223 -22.89 -4.82 5.55
C ASP A 223 -24.03 -5.70 6.10
N LYS A 224 -24.10 -6.96 5.66
CA LYS A 224 -25.08 -7.96 6.15
C LYS A 224 -24.96 -8.21 7.64
N ARG A 225 -23.73 -8.28 8.18
CA ARG A 225 -23.48 -8.46 9.62
C ARG A 225 -23.48 -7.15 10.40
N LYS A 226 -23.65 -5.99 9.74
CA LYS A 226 -23.59 -4.65 10.35
C LYS A 226 -22.26 -4.38 11.08
N MET A 227 -21.16 -4.91 10.56
CA MET A 227 -19.81 -4.77 11.12
C MET A 227 -19.16 -3.45 10.65
N TYR A 228 -19.82 -2.33 10.86
CA TYR A 228 -19.39 -1.02 10.40
C TYR A 228 -18.19 -0.45 11.17
N HIS A 229 -17.91 -0.99 12.36
CA HIS A 229 -16.73 -0.70 13.17
C HIS A 229 -15.41 -1.23 12.55
N VAL A 230 -15.49 -2.16 11.60
CA VAL A 230 -14.30 -2.71 10.92
C VAL A 230 -13.68 -1.63 10.05
N ARG A 231 -12.38 -1.38 10.26
CA ARG A 231 -11.63 -0.40 9.48
C ARG A 231 -11.34 -0.90 8.08
N LEU A 232 -11.60 -0.06 7.08
CA LEU A 232 -11.32 -0.34 5.67
C LEU A 232 -10.20 0.58 5.16
N ILE A 233 -9.13 0.00 4.64
CA ILE A 233 -8.00 0.75 4.05
C ILE A 233 -7.83 0.32 2.60
N TYR A 234 -7.61 1.28 1.72
CA TYR A 234 -7.45 1.05 0.29
C TYR A 234 -6.22 1.68 -0.29
N ASN A 235 -5.56 0.93 -1.20
CA ASN A 235 -4.83 1.52 -2.31
C ASN A 235 -5.57 1.17 -3.59
N THR A 236 -6.11 2.17 -4.26
CA THR A 236 -6.92 2.02 -5.48
C THR A 236 -6.48 3.01 -6.55
N ASN A 237 -6.64 2.65 -7.81
CA ASN A 237 -6.45 3.57 -8.93
C ASN A 237 -7.58 4.59 -9.06
N PHE A 238 -8.61 4.45 -8.24
CA PHE A 238 -9.76 5.35 -8.09
C PHE A 238 -10.54 5.62 -9.39
N SER A 239 -10.44 4.73 -10.36
CA SER A 239 -11.13 4.86 -11.67
C SER A 239 -12.60 4.42 -11.65
N LYS A 240 -13.00 3.68 -10.62
CA LYS A 240 -14.36 3.14 -10.50
C LYS A 240 -14.97 3.46 -9.14
N SER A 241 -16.26 3.79 -9.13
CA SER A 241 -17.08 4.00 -7.93
C SER A 241 -18.19 2.96 -7.79
N LYS A 242 -18.41 2.15 -8.86
CA LYS A 242 -19.45 1.11 -8.91
C LYS A 242 -18.87 -0.19 -9.45
N PHE A 243 -19.35 -1.32 -8.92
CA PHE A 243 -18.99 -2.63 -9.43
C PHE A 243 -20.19 -3.59 -9.37
N LYS A 244 -20.50 -4.29 -10.47
CA LYS A 244 -21.65 -5.22 -10.58
C LYS A 244 -22.96 -4.63 -10.02
N GLY A 245 -23.29 -3.41 -10.39
CA GLY A 245 -24.50 -2.70 -9.96
C GLY A 245 -24.46 -2.17 -8.50
N THR A 246 -23.42 -2.47 -7.73
CA THR A 246 -23.26 -1.97 -6.36
C THR A 246 -22.46 -0.67 -6.35
N ASP A 247 -22.96 0.33 -5.67
CA ASP A 247 -22.27 1.59 -5.42
C ASP A 247 -21.33 1.44 -4.23
N ILE A 248 -20.03 1.61 -4.46
CA ILE A 248 -19.01 1.41 -3.43
C ILE A 248 -18.97 2.59 -2.45
N PHE A 249 -19.23 3.81 -2.93
CA PHE A 249 -19.23 4.99 -2.08
C PHE A 249 -20.39 4.96 -1.08
N GLU A 250 -21.57 4.51 -1.50
CA GLU A 250 -22.71 4.28 -0.61
C GLU A 250 -22.42 3.20 0.46
N LEU A 251 -21.66 2.16 0.11
CA LEU A 251 -21.20 1.19 1.10
C LEU A 251 -20.19 1.83 2.06
N TRP A 252 -19.19 2.54 1.56
CA TRP A 252 -18.18 3.21 2.42
C TRP A 252 -18.82 4.19 3.40
N ASN A 253 -19.91 4.85 2.99
CA ASN A 253 -20.63 5.79 3.85
C ASN A 253 -21.20 5.17 5.14
N LYS A 254 -21.34 3.84 5.18
CA LYS A 254 -21.87 3.12 6.34
C LYS A 254 -20.80 2.82 7.41
N PHE A 255 -19.50 2.86 7.05
CA PHE A 255 -18.41 2.45 7.93
C PHE A 255 -17.87 3.61 8.75
N ASP A 256 -17.51 3.33 10.00
CA ASP A 256 -16.95 4.31 10.94
C ASP A 256 -15.56 4.80 10.52
N SER A 257 -14.78 3.95 9.84
CA SER A 257 -13.41 4.26 9.42
C SER A 257 -13.08 3.68 8.05
N VAL A 258 -12.99 4.55 7.05
CA VAL A 258 -12.52 4.20 5.70
C VAL A 258 -11.41 5.16 5.31
N SER A 259 -10.27 4.63 4.85
CA SER A 259 -9.11 5.39 4.41
C SER A 259 -8.71 4.99 2.99
N ILE A 260 -8.66 5.96 2.08
CA ILE A 260 -8.44 5.75 0.65
C ILE A 260 -7.15 6.43 0.21
N GLY A 261 -6.13 5.64 -0.04
CA GLY A 261 -4.94 6.06 -0.78
C GLY A 261 -5.19 5.96 -2.28
N ALA A 262 -5.59 7.07 -2.91
CA ALA A 262 -5.79 7.12 -4.35
C ALA A 262 -4.45 7.16 -5.08
N SER A 263 -4.18 6.13 -5.87
CA SER A 263 -2.94 6.00 -6.63
C SER A 263 -2.97 6.91 -7.86
N LEU A 264 -2.71 8.21 -7.66
CA LEU A 264 -2.72 9.25 -8.69
C LEU A 264 -1.34 9.90 -8.75
N ASP A 265 -0.69 9.90 -9.93
CA ASP A 265 0.71 10.35 -10.08
C ASP A 265 0.82 11.73 -10.74
N ALA A 266 -0.21 12.17 -11.42
CA ALA A 266 -0.29 13.43 -12.16
C ALA A 266 -1.75 13.76 -12.46
N GLU A 267 -1.99 14.80 -13.23
CA GLU A 267 -3.30 15.21 -13.73
C GLU A 267 -3.34 15.28 -15.26
N GLY A 268 -4.57 15.26 -15.82
CA GLY A 268 -4.83 15.40 -17.24
C GLY A 268 -4.14 14.34 -18.11
N PRO A 269 -3.69 14.73 -19.33
CA PRO A 269 -3.05 13.80 -20.26
C PRO A 269 -1.81 13.08 -19.70
N ARG A 270 -1.08 13.72 -18.77
CA ARG A 270 0.06 13.10 -18.10
C ARG A 270 -0.36 11.94 -17.21
N ALA A 271 -1.47 12.07 -16.49
CA ALA A 271 -2.02 10.98 -15.69
C ALA A 271 -2.42 9.79 -16.58
N GLU A 272 -3.03 10.05 -17.73
CA GLU A 272 -3.45 9.05 -18.71
C GLU A 272 -2.25 8.34 -19.34
N LEU A 273 -1.18 9.08 -19.67
CA LEU A 273 0.08 8.52 -20.18
C LEU A 273 0.77 7.63 -19.13
N MET A 274 0.90 8.12 -17.89
CA MET A 274 1.60 7.38 -16.83
C MET A 274 0.84 6.13 -16.41
N ARG A 275 -0.49 6.23 -16.35
CA ARG A 275 -1.40 5.15 -15.93
C ARG A 275 -2.37 4.82 -17.05
N LYS A 276 -1.89 4.13 -18.10
CA LYS A 276 -2.70 3.71 -19.24
C LYS A 276 -3.97 3.01 -18.77
N GLY A 277 -5.12 3.50 -19.23
CA GLY A 277 -6.45 3.08 -18.77
C GLY A 277 -7.11 4.07 -17.82
N THR A 278 -6.42 5.12 -17.40
CA THR A 278 -7.02 6.28 -16.73
C THR A 278 -7.86 7.08 -17.72
N VAL A 279 -9.05 7.50 -17.28
CA VAL A 279 -9.84 8.57 -17.89
C VAL A 279 -9.90 9.69 -16.86
N TRP A 280 -9.07 10.71 -17.03
CA TRP A 280 -8.88 11.73 -16.00
C TRP A 280 -10.16 12.43 -15.57
N LYS A 281 -11.02 12.73 -16.53
CA LYS A 281 -12.33 13.34 -16.28
C LYS A 281 -13.21 12.48 -15.33
N GLU A 282 -13.18 11.14 -15.49
CA GLU A 282 -13.91 10.22 -14.60
C GLU A 282 -13.30 10.22 -13.19
N THR A 283 -11.98 10.25 -13.09
CA THR A 283 -11.27 10.31 -11.79
C THR A 283 -11.69 11.55 -10.99
N VAL A 284 -11.69 12.71 -11.63
CA VAL A 284 -12.13 13.98 -11.00
C VAL A 284 -13.62 13.92 -10.62
N ALA A 285 -14.47 13.38 -11.51
CA ALA A 285 -15.89 13.20 -11.23
C ALA A 285 -16.15 12.26 -10.05
N ASN A 286 -15.40 11.15 -9.97
CA ASN A 286 -15.45 10.23 -8.83
C ASN A 286 -15.08 10.95 -7.52
N ARG A 287 -14.04 11.80 -7.53
CA ARG A 287 -13.66 12.53 -6.31
C ARG A 287 -14.73 13.53 -5.88
N LYS A 288 -15.29 14.30 -6.80
CA LYS A 288 -16.39 15.24 -6.51
C LYS A 288 -17.60 14.50 -5.93
N ARG A 289 -18.01 13.41 -6.58
CA ARG A 289 -19.11 12.57 -6.09
C ARG A 289 -18.82 11.97 -4.71
N MET A 290 -17.59 11.55 -4.45
CA MET A 290 -17.19 11.02 -3.15
C MET A 290 -17.34 12.05 -2.03
N LEU A 291 -17.01 13.33 -2.31
CA LEU A 291 -17.22 14.44 -1.36
C LEU A 291 -18.70 14.66 -1.02
N GLU A 292 -19.61 14.34 -1.93
CA GLU A 292 -21.06 14.43 -1.73
C GLU A 292 -21.62 13.21 -0.97
N VAL A 293 -21.19 12.00 -1.32
CA VAL A 293 -21.80 10.75 -0.84
C VAL A 293 -21.20 10.31 0.51
N CYS A 294 -19.88 10.42 0.67
CA CYS A 294 -19.18 9.96 1.86
C CYS A 294 -18.03 10.91 2.28
N PRO A 295 -18.37 12.17 2.66
CA PRO A 295 -17.40 13.22 2.95
C PRO A 295 -16.51 12.90 4.16
N GLN A 296 -16.92 11.99 5.06
CA GLN A 296 -16.19 11.58 6.24
C GLN A 296 -15.03 10.62 5.93
N VAL A 297 -14.99 10.04 4.74
CA VAL A 297 -13.92 9.11 4.34
C VAL A 297 -12.59 9.86 4.26
N ASP A 298 -11.57 9.31 4.93
CA ASP A 298 -10.20 9.81 4.84
C ASP A 298 -9.63 9.51 3.46
N PHE A 299 -9.51 10.55 2.64
CA PHE A 299 -9.00 10.45 1.28
C PHE A 299 -7.69 11.19 1.14
N TYR A 300 -6.68 10.54 0.62
CA TYR A 300 -5.41 11.16 0.26
C TYR A 300 -4.88 10.64 -1.07
N ILE A 301 -4.09 11.46 -1.74
CA ILE A 301 -3.35 11.04 -2.92
C ILE A 301 -2.11 10.26 -2.48
N SER A 302 -1.91 9.08 -3.07
CA SER A 302 -0.71 8.25 -2.90
C SER A 302 0.05 8.23 -4.21
N SER A 303 0.86 9.27 -4.44
CA SER A 303 1.57 9.48 -5.71
C SER A 303 2.87 8.71 -5.76
N THR A 304 3.09 7.97 -6.85
CA THR A 304 4.40 7.38 -7.17
C THR A 304 5.22 8.38 -7.95
N VAL A 305 6.25 8.94 -7.30
CA VAL A 305 7.09 10.00 -7.87
C VAL A 305 8.35 9.43 -8.49
N GLY A 306 8.52 9.68 -9.78
CA GLY A 306 9.64 9.26 -10.58
C GLY A 306 10.08 10.37 -11.55
N LEU A 307 10.87 10.01 -12.57
CA LEU A 307 11.42 10.95 -13.53
C LEU A 307 10.31 11.75 -14.25
N VAL A 308 9.23 11.08 -14.67
CA VAL A 308 8.21 11.67 -15.57
C VAL A 308 7.34 12.74 -14.88
N ASN A 309 7.14 12.65 -13.57
CA ASN A 309 6.24 13.55 -12.85
C ASN A 309 6.91 14.43 -11.79
N SER A 310 8.18 14.26 -11.49
CA SER A 310 8.88 15.01 -10.44
C SER A 310 8.72 16.53 -10.53
N LEU A 311 8.76 17.10 -11.74
CA LEU A 311 8.53 18.54 -11.94
C LEU A 311 7.07 18.98 -11.84
N HIS A 312 6.11 18.05 -11.98
CA HIS A 312 4.67 18.37 -12.10
C HIS A 312 3.85 18.00 -10.87
N VAL A 313 4.41 17.19 -9.98
CA VAL A 313 3.70 16.74 -8.78
C VAL A 313 3.28 17.89 -7.87
N VAL A 314 4.06 18.98 -7.84
CA VAL A 314 3.72 20.22 -7.11
C VAL A 314 2.48 20.90 -7.69
N ASP A 315 2.42 21.02 -9.02
CA ASP A 315 1.30 21.66 -9.70
C ASP A 315 0.02 20.85 -9.46
N PHE A 316 0.11 19.54 -9.62
CA PHE A 316 -0.98 18.62 -9.34
C PHE A 316 -1.48 18.73 -7.89
N HIS A 317 -0.57 18.70 -6.90
CA HIS A 317 -0.93 18.86 -5.50
C HIS A 317 -1.65 20.19 -5.26
N ARG A 318 -1.06 21.30 -5.72
CA ARG A 318 -1.63 22.64 -5.53
C ARG A 318 -2.99 22.80 -6.21
N ASN A 319 -3.10 22.36 -7.46
CA ASN A 319 -4.36 22.45 -8.22
C ASN A 319 -5.50 21.69 -7.54
N TRP A 320 -5.23 20.54 -6.94
CA TRP A 320 -6.26 19.75 -6.25
C TRP A 320 -6.66 20.40 -4.91
N VAL A 321 -5.73 21.03 -4.22
CA VAL A 321 -6.04 21.82 -3.01
C VAL A 321 -6.88 23.05 -3.38
N GLU A 322 -6.49 23.81 -4.39
CA GLU A 322 -7.20 25.01 -4.85
C GLU A 322 -8.61 24.70 -5.36
N GLN A 323 -8.83 23.53 -5.95
CA GLN A 323 -10.14 23.04 -6.34
C GLN A 323 -10.97 22.46 -5.18
N GLY A 324 -10.44 22.42 -3.96
CA GLY A 324 -11.11 21.83 -2.80
C GLY A 324 -11.29 20.32 -2.86
N LEU A 325 -10.50 19.62 -3.71
CA LEU A 325 -10.58 18.17 -3.87
C LEU A 325 -9.81 17.41 -2.78
N ILE A 326 -8.76 18.02 -2.22
CA ILE A 326 -7.98 17.53 -1.08
C ILE A 326 -7.59 18.69 -0.16
N LYS A 327 -7.19 18.38 1.07
CA LYS A 327 -6.50 19.34 1.95
C LYS A 327 -4.98 19.30 1.68
N PRO A 328 -4.22 20.34 2.09
CA PRO A 328 -2.78 20.39 1.87
C PRO A 328 -2.01 19.18 2.42
N GLN A 329 -2.48 18.58 3.53
CA GLN A 329 -1.85 17.40 4.13
C GLN A 329 -2.20 16.07 3.45
N ASP A 330 -3.20 16.02 2.58
CA ASP A 330 -3.74 14.78 2.00
C ASP A 330 -2.96 14.34 0.75
N PHE A 331 -1.64 14.48 0.81
CA PHE A 331 -0.74 14.07 -0.27
C PHE A 331 0.43 13.25 0.29
N ASN A 332 0.59 12.03 -0.24
CA ASN A 332 1.64 11.11 0.17
C ASN A 332 2.55 10.73 -1.00
N PHE A 333 3.85 10.63 -0.73
CA PHE A 333 4.87 10.28 -1.72
C PHE A 333 5.29 8.82 -1.60
N ASN A 334 5.29 8.12 -2.74
CA ASN A 334 5.99 6.86 -2.92
C ASN A 334 7.12 7.08 -3.93
N LEU A 335 8.36 7.13 -3.46
CA LEU A 335 9.51 7.29 -4.36
C LEU A 335 9.70 6.03 -5.19
N LEU A 336 9.67 6.17 -6.51
CA LEU A 336 9.77 5.05 -7.44
C LEU A 336 11.16 4.41 -7.34
N GLN A 337 11.18 3.11 -6.95
CA GLN A 337 12.40 2.31 -6.89
C GLN A 337 12.56 1.42 -8.12
N TYR A 338 11.47 0.94 -8.70
CA TYR A 338 11.42 0.09 -9.87
C TYR A 338 10.26 0.48 -10.79
N PRO A 339 10.49 0.46 -12.10
CA PRO A 339 11.74 0.10 -12.80
C PRO A 339 12.84 1.15 -12.59
N LEU A 340 14.10 0.71 -12.55
CA LEU A 340 15.24 1.57 -12.23
C LEU A 340 15.39 2.77 -13.18
N TRP A 341 15.03 2.59 -14.44
CA TRP A 341 15.12 3.60 -15.49
C TRP A 341 14.04 4.70 -15.43
N GLN A 342 13.06 4.60 -14.52
CA GLN A 342 12.06 5.66 -14.28
C GLN A 342 12.30 6.45 -12.99
N ARG A 343 13.40 6.22 -12.31
CA ARG A 343 13.71 6.88 -11.05
C ARG A 343 14.05 8.36 -11.27
N MET A 344 13.70 9.19 -10.30
CA MET A 344 13.94 10.63 -10.40
C MET A 344 15.42 11.03 -10.27
N ASP A 345 16.29 10.19 -9.67
CA ASP A 345 17.75 10.44 -9.58
C ASP A 345 18.50 10.31 -10.93
N LEU A 346 17.77 9.94 -12.01
CA LEU A 346 18.27 9.95 -13.39
C LEU A 346 18.18 11.33 -14.07
N LEU A 347 17.47 12.29 -13.46
CA LEU A 347 17.34 13.63 -14.05
C LEU A 347 18.70 14.29 -14.26
N PRO A 348 18.92 15.03 -15.37
CA PRO A 348 20.07 15.92 -15.52
C PRO A 348 20.11 17.00 -14.43
N ASP A 349 21.29 17.51 -14.11
CA ASP A 349 21.51 18.41 -12.98
C ASP A 349 20.70 19.71 -13.07
N ASP A 350 20.53 20.27 -14.26
CA ASP A 350 19.69 21.46 -14.48
C ASP A 350 18.22 21.18 -14.16
N TYR A 351 17.73 19.97 -14.44
CA TYR A 351 16.38 19.53 -14.04
C TYR A 351 16.29 19.22 -12.55
N LYS A 352 17.32 18.62 -11.94
CA LYS A 352 17.38 18.41 -10.49
C LYS A 352 17.27 19.73 -9.75
N GLN A 353 17.96 20.78 -10.21
CA GLN A 353 17.87 22.11 -9.61
C GLN A 353 16.46 22.72 -9.74
N LYS A 354 15.82 22.61 -10.91
CA LYS A 354 14.42 23.05 -11.11
C LYS A 354 13.45 22.32 -10.18
N VAL A 355 13.63 21.00 -9.97
CA VAL A 355 12.84 20.23 -9.02
C VAL A 355 13.05 20.76 -7.61
N LYS A 356 14.31 20.97 -7.20
CA LYS A 356 14.67 21.50 -5.88
C LYS A 356 13.98 22.83 -5.61
N GLU A 357 14.17 23.82 -6.47
CA GLU A 357 13.56 25.15 -6.31
C GLU A 357 12.04 25.08 -6.21
N LYS A 358 11.41 24.22 -7.03
CA LYS A 358 9.96 24.06 -7.03
C LYS A 358 9.43 23.42 -5.75
N TYR A 359 10.16 22.41 -5.24
CA TYR A 359 9.79 21.73 -3.99
C TYR A 359 10.00 22.60 -2.77
N GLU A 360 11.12 23.37 -2.72
CA GLU A 360 11.39 24.30 -1.63
C GLU A 360 10.31 25.38 -1.53
N LYS A 361 9.95 26.03 -2.65
CA LYS A 361 8.84 27.00 -2.71
C LYS A 361 7.49 26.40 -2.30
N HIS A 362 7.24 25.15 -2.66
CA HIS A 362 6.00 24.48 -2.30
C HIS A 362 5.97 24.11 -0.81
N MET A 363 7.09 23.68 -0.25
CA MET A 363 7.20 23.43 1.20
C MET A 363 7.02 24.70 2.02
N GLU A 364 7.50 25.86 1.54
CA GLU A 364 7.22 27.16 2.16
C GLU A 364 5.72 27.48 2.14
N TRP A 365 5.06 27.20 1.02
CA TRP A 365 3.61 27.36 0.93
C TRP A 365 2.87 26.40 1.88
N LEU A 366 3.28 25.14 2.01
CA LEU A 366 2.70 24.19 2.97
C LEU A 366 2.88 24.67 4.42
N LYS A 367 4.04 25.23 4.77
CA LYS A 367 4.29 25.84 6.09
C LYS A 367 3.35 27.01 6.37
N SER A 368 3.07 27.87 5.36
CA SER A 368 2.16 29.01 5.52
C SER A 368 0.70 28.59 5.74
N GLN A 369 0.35 27.34 5.40
CA GLN A 369 -0.97 26.75 5.68
C GLN A 369 -1.06 26.06 7.05
N ASP A 370 -0.04 26.26 7.91
CA ASP A 370 0.10 25.62 9.24
C ASP A 370 0.10 24.08 9.22
N HIS A 371 0.54 23.51 8.09
CA HIS A 371 0.53 22.07 7.84
C HIS A 371 1.93 21.48 7.65
N LEU A 372 2.68 21.33 8.75
CA LEU A 372 3.88 20.48 8.80
C LEU A 372 3.48 19.01 8.87
N THR A 373 3.32 18.38 7.71
CA THR A 373 2.62 17.10 7.62
C THR A 373 3.33 16.11 6.74
N ARG A 374 2.67 14.98 6.51
CA ARG A 374 2.99 13.92 5.57
C ARG A 374 3.50 14.44 4.22
N ALA A 375 2.84 15.46 3.66
CA ALA A 375 3.23 16.06 2.39
C ALA A 375 4.61 16.72 2.46
N SER A 376 4.89 17.58 3.45
CA SER A 376 6.20 18.23 3.60
C SER A 376 7.33 17.22 3.74
N LYS A 377 7.17 16.21 4.59
CA LYS A 377 8.14 15.11 4.73
C LYS A 377 8.35 14.33 3.42
N GLY A 378 7.29 14.20 2.62
CA GLY A 378 7.37 13.57 1.29
C GLY A 378 8.27 14.35 0.34
N TYR A 379 8.12 15.68 0.27
CA TYR A 379 8.98 16.56 -0.54
C TYR A 379 10.44 16.56 -0.04
N GLU A 380 10.66 16.65 1.26
CA GLU A 380 12.00 16.55 1.87
C GLU A 380 12.69 15.22 1.51
N SER A 381 12.00 14.12 1.71
CA SER A 381 12.52 12.78 1.37
C SER A 381 12.81 12.62 -0.12
N ALA A 382 12.00 13.26 -0.98
CA ALA A 382 12.23 13.25 -2.42
C ALA A 382 13.47 14.05 -2.82
N LEU A 383 13.73 15.19 -2.18
CA LEU A 383 14.96 15.96 -2.40
C LEU A 383 16.20 15.18 -1.93
N ASP A 384 16.16 14.59 -0.73
CA ASP A 384 17.24 13.73 -0.25
C ASP A 384 17.54 12.59 -1.23
N TYR A 385 16.48 11.96 -1.72
CA TYR A 385 16.62 10.87 -2.69
C TYR A 385 17.22 11.33 -4.01
N LEU A 386 16.78 12.51 -4.52
CA LEU A 386 17.20 13.09 -5.78
C LEU A 386 18.71 13.37 -5.82
N PHE A 387 19.27 13.82 -4.69
CA PHE A 387 20.69 14.21 -4.61
C PHE A 387 21.59 13.17 -3.94
N ARG A 388 21.03 12.11 -3.36
CA ARG A 388 21.82 11.06 -2.68
C ARG A 388 22.77 10.31 -3.62
N ARG A 389 22.33 10.10 -4.89
CA ARG A 389 23.11 9.39 -5.91
C ARG A 389 22.86 10.04 -7.27
N ASP A 390 23.89 10.26 -8.02
CA ASP A 390 23.75 10.59 -9.44
C ASP A 390 23.63 9.31 -10.27
N LYS A 391 22.57 9.23 -11.08
CA LYS A 391 22.27 8.14 -12.00
C LYS A 391 21.96 8.64 -13.40
N THR A 392 22.40 9.86 -13.74
CA THR A 392 22.19 10.49 -15.04
C THR A 392 22.78 9.65 -16.18
N ASP A 393 23.80 8.83 -15.91
CA ASP A 393 24.37 7.83 -16.82
C ASP A 393 23.32 6.83 -17.36
N LYS A 394 22.18 6.67 -16.69
CA LYS A 394 21.08 5.79 -17.10
C LYS A 394 19.95 6.50 -17.86
N LEU A 395 20.07 7.79 -18.14
CA LEU A 395 19.02 8.56 -18.84
C LEU A 395 18.75 8.02 -20.24
N GLU A 396 19.79 7.59 -20.96
CA GLU A 396 19.60 6.97 -22.28
C GLU A 396 18.75 5.69 -22.21
N LEU A 397 18.88 4.90 -21.16
CA LEU A 397 18.03 3.73 -20.94
C LEU A 397 16.56 4.13 -20.76
N PHE A 398 16.28 5.23 -20.02
CA PHE A 398 14.92 5.75 -19.90
C PHE A 398 14.33 6.11 -21.26
N ILE A 399 15.08 6.79 -22.10
CA ILE A 399 14.64 7.19 -23.45
C ILE A 399 14.33 5.95 -24.30
N GLN A 400 15.23 4.97 -24.30
CA GLN A 400 15.07 3.73 -25.07
C GLN A 400 13.84 2.93 -24.62
N GLU A 401 13.67 2.71 -23.31
CA GLU A 401 12.54 1.95 -22.77
C GLU A 401 11.23 2.70 -22.98
N THR A 402 11.21 4.02 -22.79
CA THR A 402 10.01 4.85 -23.05
C THR A 402 9.57 4.72 -24.50
N ARG A 403 10.49 4.86 -25.48
CA ARG A 403 10.21 4.69 -26.91
C ARG A 403 9.64 3.30 -27.26
N LYS A 404 10.09 2.24 -26.58
CA LYS A 404 9.52 0.90 -26.75
C LYS A 404 8.06 0.87 -26.32
N TYR A 405 7.73 1.47 -25.17
CA TYR A 405 6.35 1.54 -24.69
C TYR A 405 5.47 2.37 -25.59
N ASP A 406 5.94 3.55 -26.01
CA ASP A 406 5.21 4.43 -26.93
C ASP A 406 4.88 3.70 -28.23
N LYS A 407 5.86 2.98 -28.80
CA LYS A 407 5.68 2.20 -30.03
C LYS A 407 4.61 1.11 -29.87
N ILE A 408 4.66 0.29 -28.81
CA ILE A 408 3.68 -0.83 -28.66
C ILE A 408 2.30 -0.37 -28.27
N ARG A 409 2.18 0.83 -27.67
CA ARG A 409 0.94 1.42 -27.17
C ARG A 409 0.34 2.44 -28.13
N ASN A 410 1.08 2.81 -29.19
CA ASN A 410 0.75 3.90 -30.09
C ASN A 410 0.52 5.23 -29.35
N GLU A 411 1.41 5.51 -28.41
CA GLU A 411 1.47 6.74 -27.61
C GLU A 411 2.63 7.62 -28.15
N ASN A 412 2.39 8.93 -28.31
CA ASN A 412 3.40 9.91 -28.79
C ASN A 412 3.69 10.97 -27.72
#